data_c05b49acf6289d8546d2209e6418004d
#
_entry.id   c05b49acf6289d8546d2209e6418004d
#
_cell.length_a   1.000
_cell.length_b   1.000
_cell.length_c   1.000
_cell.angle_alpha   90.00
_cell.angle_beta   90.00
_cell.angle_gamma   90.00
#
_symmetry.space_group_name_H-M   'P 1'
#
loop_
_entity.id
_entity.type
_entity.pdbx_description
1 polymer ?
#
loop_
_entity_poly.entity_id
_entity_poly.type
_entity_poly.pdbx_seq_one_letter_code
_entity_poly.pdbx_strand_id
1 'polypeptide(L)'
;MKKNKFKSVLIIGMGLIGSSISRALKEKKISDKIYGLDSNIDVINKCNELSLLTQGETNINNFNKQFDLVIICTPISTYKNVFRDLNDYILEPTLITDVGSTKVSVIEDYKKIINNKNIKFLPAHPIAGLEKSGPEHGFSKLFEN
;
A
#
# COMPACT_ATOMS: atom_id res chain seq x y z
N MET A 1 -19.31 18.88 -3.01
CA MET A 1 -18.48 17.92 -2.23
C MET A 1 -17.58 17.14 -3.17
N LYS A 2 -16.28 17.15 -2.95
CA LYS A 2 -15.38 16.24 -3.68
C LYS A 2 -15.67 14.81 -3.24
N LYS A 3 -16.13 14.00 -4.16
CA LYS A 3 -16.31 12.57 -3.91
C LYS A 3 -14.92 11.94 -3.76
N ASN A 4 -14.72 11.12 -2.71
CA ASN A 4 -13.48 10.36 -2.57
C ASN A 4 -13.24 9.55 -3.85
N LYS A 5 -12.00 9.53 -4.34
CA LYS A 5 -11.66 8.80 -5.56
C LYS A 5 -11.67 7.29 -5.36
N PHE A 6 -11.32 6.84 -4.16
CA PHE A 6 -11.24 5.43 -3.79
C PHE A 6 -12.07 5.17 -2.54
N LYS A 7 -12.84 4.10 -2.56
CA LYS A 7 -13.67 3.68 -1.41
C LYS A 7 -12.81 3.04 -0.33
N SER A 8 -11.84 2.22 -0.73
CA SER A 8 -10.94 1.54 0.18
C SER A 8 -9.55 1.38 -0.43
N VAL A 9 -8.55 1.71 0.35
CA VAL A 9 -7.14 1.63 -0.04
C VAL A 9 -6.43 0.66 0.88
N LEU A 10 -5.69 -0.29 0.32
CA LEU A 10 -4.76 -1.15 1.06
C LEU A 10 -3.33 -0.66 0.82
N ILE A 11 -2.61 -0.41 1.90
CA ILE A 11 -1.18 -0.11 1.87
C ILE A 11 -0.44 -1.35 2.39
N ILE A 12 0.45 -1.90 1.58
CA ILE A 12 1.29 -3.05 1.96
C ILE A 12 2.68 -2.52 2.29
N GLY A 13 3.07 -2.67 3.55
CA GLY A 13 4.28 -2.07 4.12
C GLY A 13 4.01 -0.71 4.76
N MET A 14 3.94 -0.70 6.09
CA MET A 14 3.57 0.48 6.88
C MET A 14 4.79 1.16 7.52
N GLY A 15 5.92 1.20 6.81
CA GLY A 15 7.09 1.95 7.20
C GLY A 15 6.93 3.46 7.00
N LEU A 16 8.03 4.17 6.80
CA LEU A 16 8.03 5.61 6.58
C LEU A 16 7.13 6.03 5.40
N ILE A 17 7.31 5.39 4.25
CA ILE A 17 6.59 5.76 3.02
C ILE A 17 5.12 5.39 3.14
N GLY A 18 4.80 4.16 3.52
CA GLY A 18 3.41 3.70 3.65
C GLY A 18 2.62 4.53 4.66
N SER A 19 3.19 4.84 5.80
CA SER A 19 2.55 5.69 6.81
C SER A 19 2.37 7.14 6.35
N SER A 20 3.31 7.66 5.57
CA SER A 20 3.21 9.00 4.98
C SER A 20 2.09 9.06 3.94
N ILE A 21 1.93 8.01 3.12
CA ILE A 21 0.83 7.87 2.17
C ILE A 21 -0.51 7.83 2.93
N SER A 22 -0.61 7.04 4.00
CA SER A 22 -1.83 6.99 4.82
C SER A 22 -2.23 8.38 5.32
N ARG A 23 -1.29 9.15 5.84
CA ARG A 23 -1.54 10.52 6.29
C ARG A 23 -2.00 11.44 5.16
N ALA A 24 -1.32 11.37 4.01
CA ALA A 24 -1.67 12.18 2.84
C ALA A 24 -3.06 11.85 2.29
N LEU A 25 -3.42 10.57 2.22
CA LEU A 25 -4.74 10.13 1.76
C LEU A 25 -5.87 10.68 2.63
N LYS A 26 -5.66 10.68 3.95
CA LYS A 26 -6.62 11.25 4.92
C LYS A 26 -6.71 12.77 4.80
N GLU A 27 -5.58 13.46 4.83
CA GLU A 27 -5.51 14.92 4.80
C GLU A 27 -6.13 15.48 3.52
N LYS A 28 -5.83 14.86 2.39
CA LYS A 28 -6.36 15.28 1.08
C LYS A 28 -7.74 14.71 0.76
N LYS A 29 -8.34 13.96 1.69
CA LYS A 29 -9.66 13.33 1.53
C LYS A 29 -9.79 12.51 0.23
N ILE A 30 -8.74 11.75 -0.07
CA ILE A 30 -8.72 10.84 -1.23
C ILE A 30 -9.39 9.52 -0.88
N SER A 31 -9.20 9.04 0.35
CA SER A 31 -9.94 7.92 0.92
C SER A 31 -10.02 8.07 2.44
N ASP A 32 -11.18 7.74 3.00
CA ASP A 32 -11.40 7.71 4.44
C ASP A 32 -11.18 6.30 5.03
N LYS A 33 -11.19 5.29 4.18
CA LYS A 33 -11.01 3.88 4.57
C LYS A 33 -9.65 3.39 4.08
N ILE A 34 -8.70 3.34 5.00
CA ILE A 34 -7.32 2.98 4.75
C ILE A 34 -6.97 1.75 5.58
N TYR A 35 -6.49 0.74 4.89
CA TYR A 35 -6.10 -0.55 5.46
C TYR A 35 -4.61 -0.73 5.32
N GLY A 36 -3.98 -1.33 6.32
CA GLY A 36 -2.55 -1.57 6.32
C GLY A 36 -2.21 -3.04 6.51
N LEU A 37 -1.28 -3.53 5.71
CA LEU A 37 -0.72 -4.87 5.81
C LEU A 37 0.79 -4.75 6.05
N ASP A 38 1.27 -5.38 7.11
CA ASP A 38 2.70 -5.44 7.40
C ASP A 38 3.01 -6.75 8.13
N SER A 39 4.09 -7.41 7.77
CA SER A 39 4.47 -8.68 8.40
C SER A 39 4.86 -8.52 9.87
N ASN A 40 5.21 -7.33 10.31
CA ASN A 40 5.60 -7.03 11.67
C ASN A 40 4.41 -6.49 12.47
N ILE A 41 3.94 -7.27 13.45
CA ILE A 41 2.82 -6.89 14.30
C ILE A 41 3.09 -5.61 15.11
N ASP A 42 4.34 -5.34 15.47
CA ASP A 42 4.70 -4.12 16.20
C ASP A 42 4.48 -2.88 15.34
N VAL A 43 4.73 -2.96 14.04
CA VAL A 43 4.44 -1.90 13.08
C VAL A 43 2.93 -1.65 13.00
N ILE A 44 2.13 -2.69 12.92
CA ILE A 44 0.65 -2.56 12.90
C ILE A 44 0.14 -1.95 14.20
N ASN A 45 0.63 -2.40 15.35
CA ASN A 45 0.26 -1.85 16.65
C ASN A 45 0.60 -0.35 16.73
N LYS A 46 1.77 0.05 16.22
CA LYS A 46 2.16 1.45 16.17
C LYS A 46 1.26 2.28 15.26
N CYS A 47 0.88 1.75 14.11
CA CYS A 47 -0.07 2.40 13.21
C CYS A 47 -1.43 2.60 13.87
N ASN A 48 -1.90 1.62 14.65
CA ASN A 48 -3.15 1.72 15.40
C ASN A 48 -3.06 2.78 16.52
N GLU A 49 -1.95 2.83 17.25
CA GLU A 49 -1.71 3.90 18.24
C GLU A 49 -1.77 5.29 17.60
N LEU A 50 -1.21 5.44 16.42
CA LEU A 50 -1.15 6.72 15.68
C LEU A 50 -2.44 7.01 14.90
N SER A 51 -3.44 6.17 14.99
CA SER A 51 -4.72 6.30 14.27
C SER A 51 -4.57 6.44 12.75
N LEU A 52 -3.63 5.70 12.16
CA LEU A 52 -3.31 5.77 10.74
C LEU A 52 -4.23 4.91 9.86
N LEU A 53 -4.86 3.90 10.44
CA LEU A 53 -5.55 2.84 9.71
C LEU A 53 -6.99 2.66 10.21
N THR A 54 -7.88 2.32 9.30
CA THR A 54 -9.20 1.78 9.64
C THR A 54 -9.06 0.38 10.24
N GLN A 55 -8.18 -0.44 9.66
CA GLN A 55 -7.83 -1.77 10.14
C GLN A 55 -6.43 -2.13 9.65
N GLY A 56 -5.61 -2.74 10.52
CA GLY A 56 -4.30 -3.26 10.18
C GLY A 56 -4.21 -4.76 10.45
N GLU A 57 -3.54 -5.49 9.58
CA GLU A 57 -3.37 -6.93 9.66
C GLU A 57 -1.96 -7.36 9.27
N THR A 58 -1.55 -8.54 9.72
CA THR A 58 -0.31 -9.17 9.28
C THR A 58 -0.52 -10.22 8.19
N ASN A 59 -1.75 -10.60 7.91
CA ASN A 59 -2.14 -11.52 6.85
C ASN A 59 -3.32 -10.93 6.07
N ILE A 60 -3.17 -10.89 4.75
CA ILE A 60 -4.18 -10.29 3.86
C ILE A 60 -5.56 -10.97 3.98
N ASN A 61 -5.58 -12.28 4.24
CA ASN A 61 -6.84 -13.03 4.36
C ASN A 61 -7.68 -12.63 5.57
N ASN A 62 -7.12 -11.91 6.53
CA ASN A 62 -7.86 -11.46 7.71
C ASN A 62 -8.76 -10.24 7.44
N PHE A 63 -8.62 -9.58 6.29
CA PHE A 63 -9.44 -8.40 5.97
C PHE A 63 -10.88 -8.74 5.59
N ASN A 64 -11.17 -9.89 5.02
CA ASN A 64 -12.51 -10.29 4.57
C ASN A 64 -13.21 -9.23 3.68
N LYS A 65 -12.47 -8.52 2.85
CA LYS A 65 -12.99 -7.48 1.96
C LYS A 65 -12.09 -7.29 0.75
N GLN A 66 -12.62 -6.63 -0.27
CA GLN A 66 -11.86 -6.24 -1.44
C GLN A 66 -11.46 -4.75 -1.38
N PHE A 67 -10.44 -4.38 -2.12
CA PHE A 67 -9.90 -3.02 -2.20
C PHE A 67 -9.94 -2.52 -3.64
N ASP A 68 -10.21 -1.25 -3.84
CA ASP A 68 -10.18 -0.66 -5.17
C ASP A 68 -8.80 -0.07 -5.54
N LEU A 69 -7.96 0.18 -4.54
CA LEU A 69 -6.55 0.56 -4.72
C LEU A 69 -5.65 -0.20 -3.75
N VAL A 70 -4.55 -0.72 -4.26
CA VAL A 70 -3.47 -1.33 -3.46
C VAL A 70 -2.17 -0.59 -3.75
N ILE A 71 -1.44 -0.19 -2.72
CA ILE A 71 -0.15 0.51 -2.83
C ILE A 71 0.92 -0.34 -2.15
N ILE A 72 1.89 -0.82 -2.91
CA ILE A 72 2.98 -1.66 -2.41
C ILE A 72 4.14 -0.76 -1.98
N CYS A 73 4.44 -0.77 -0.69
CA CYS A 73 5.48 0.04 -0.05
C CYS A 73 6.53 -0.81 0.68
N THR A 74 6.60 -2.10 0.38
CA THR A 74 7.59 -3.03 0.94
C THR A 74 8.89 -3.00 0.13
N PRO A 75 9.99 -3.58 0.64
CA PRO A 75 11.21 -3.76 -0.16
C PRO A 75 10.94 -4.57 -1.43
N ILE A 76 11.63 -4.24 -2.51
CA ILE A 76 11.45 -4.88 -3.83
C ILE A 76 11.67 -6.39 -3.78
N SER A 77 12.56 -6.87 -2.91
CA SER A 77 12.80 -8.30 -2.69
C SER A 77 11.53 -9.09 -2.29
N THR A 78 10.52 -8.44 -1.76
CA THR A 78 9.27 -9.06 -1.33
C THR A 78 8.19 -9.09 -2.42
N TYR A 79 8.38 -8.40 -3.54
CA TYR A 79 7.31 -8.17 -4.53
C TYR A 79 6.76 -9.44 -5.14
N LYS A 80 7.61 -10.45 -5.39
CA LYS A 80 7.13 -11.73 -5.94
C LYS A 80 6.06 -12.37 -5.05
N ASN A 81 6.30 -12.40 -3.74
CA ASN A 81 5.35 -12.95 -2.77
C ASN A 81 4.10 -12.07 -2.67
N VAL A 82 4.27 -10.75 -2.65
CA VAL A 82 3.16 -9.80 -2.62
C VAL A 82 2.27 -9.98 -3.86
N PHE A 83 2.85 -10.10 -5.05
CA PHE A 83 2.08 -10.34 -6.28
C PHE A 83 1.35 -11.69 -6.25
N ARG A 84 1.96 -12.76 -5.73
CA ARG A 84 1.27 -14.05 -5.59
C ARG A 84 0.06 -13.94 -4.66
N ASP A 85 0.25 -13.33 -3.50
CA ASP A 85 -0.84 -13.13 -2.54
C ASP A 85 -1.98 -12.30 -3.13
N LEU A 86 -1.65 -11.21 -3.82
CA LEU A 86 -2.65 -10.35 -4.47
C LEU A 86 -3.36 -11.07 -5.62
N ASN A 87 -2.63 -11.86 -6.42
CA ASN A 87 -3.19 -12.63 -7.51
C ASN A 87 -4.29 -13.60 -7.04
N ASP A 88 -4.07 -14.21 -5.89
CA ASP A 88 -5.01 -15.17 -5.31
C ASP A 88 -6.14 -14.48 -4.53
N TYR A 89 -5.84 -13.35 -3.88
CA TYR A 89 -6.79 -12.65 -3.01
C TYR A 89 -7.82 -11.80 -3.75
N ILE A 90 -7.42 -11.13 -4.83
CA ILE A 90 -8.26 -10.14 -5.50
C ILE A 90 -9.33 -10.82 -6.35
N LEU A 91 -10.59 -10.46 -6.10
CA LEU A 91 -11.78 -10.99 -6.80
C LEU A 91 -12.53 -9.90 -7.58
N GLU A 92 -12.25 -8.64 -7.34
CA GLU A 92 -12.91 -7.49 -7.96
C GLU A 92 -11.91 -6.54 -8.61
N PRO A 93 -12.33 -5.68 -9.55
CA PRO A 93 -11.44 -4.74 -10.22
C PRO A 93 -10.62 -3.91 -9.23
N THR A 94 -9.30 -4.02 -9.31
CA THR A 94 -8.36 -3.40 -8.40
C THR A 94 -7.20 -2.79 -9.17
N LEU A 95 -6.87 -1.54 -8.85
CA LEU A 95 -5.66 -0.90 -9.30
C LEU A 95 -4.54 -1.17 -8.28
N ILE A 96 -3.40 -1.67 -8.74
CA ILE A 96 -2.19 -1.82 -7.93
C ILE A 96 -1.16 -0.80 -8.41
N THR A 97 -0.54 -0.11 -7.49
CA THR A 97 0.64 0.73 -7.73
C THR A 97 1.72 0.42 -6.71
N ASP A 98 2.91 0.95 -6.91
CA ASP A 98 4.05 0.72 -6.03
C ASP A 98 4.92 1.97 -5.90
N VAL A 99 5.90 1.90 -4.99
CA VAL A 99 6.87 2.98 -4.75
C VAL A 99 8.32 2.53 -4.97
N GLY A 100 8.53 1.35 -5.53
CA GLY A 100 9.85 0.76 -5.71
C GLY A 100 10.76 1.57 -6.64
N SER A 101 12.06 1.60 -6.34
CA SER A 101 13.03 2.38 -7.08
C SER A 101 13.44 1.75 -8.42
N THR A 102 13.27 0.46 -8.60
CA THR A 102 13.57 -0.25 -9.87
C THR A 102 12.28 -0.74 -10.51
N LYS A 103 12.11 -0.50 -11.82
CA LYS A 103 10.87 -0.81 -12.52
C LYS A 103 10.96 -2.01 -13.45
N VAL A 104 12.11 -2.26 -14.08
CA VAL A 104 12.25 -3.37 -15.04
C VAL A 104 11.95 -4.71 -14.39
N SER A 105 12.62 -5.02 -13.28
CA SER A 105 12.41 -6.28 -12.55
C SER A 105 10.99 -6.39 -11.98
N VAL A 106 10.44 -5.30 -11.46
CA VAL A 106 9.08 -5.26 -10.92
C VAL A 106 8.05 -5.56 -12.01
N ILE A 107 8.18 -4.95 -13.19
CA ILE A 107 7.27 -5.17 -14.32
C ILE A 107 7.40 -6.61 -14.83
N GLU A 108 8.61 -7.15 -14.90
CA GLU A 108 8.84 -8.55 -15.30
C GLU A 108 8.19 -9.53 -14.31
N ASP A 109 8.36 -9.32 -13.01
CA ASP A 109 7.75 -10.13 -11.97
C ASP A 109 6.22 -10.05 -12.03
N TYR A 110 5.68 -8.85 -12.22
CA TYR A 110 4.25 -8.67 -12.42
C TYR A 110 3.73 -9.49 -13.60
N LYS A 111 4.37 -9.38 -14.76
CA LYS A 111 3.96 -10.12 -15.97
C LYS A 111 4.04 -11.62 -15.81
N LYS A 112 5.00 -12.13 -15.04
CA LYS A 112 5.17 -13.57 -14.81
C LYS A 112 4.17 -14.15 -13.81
N ILE A 113 3.80 -13.37 -12.80
CA ILE A 113 3.04 -13.85 -11.63
C ILE A 113 1.56 -13.55 -11.75
N ILE A 114 1.20 -12.34 -12.19
CA ILE A 114 -0.20 -11.91 -12.25
C ILE A 114 -0.86 -12.41 -13.51
N ASN A 115 -1.88 -13.24 -13.34
CA ASN A 115 -2.78 -13.69 -14.41
C ASN A 115 -4.25 -13.33 -14.11
N ASN A 116 -4.51 -12.66 -13.00
CA ASN A 116 -5.83 -12.25 -12.56
C ASN A 116 -6.29 -11.02 -13.38
N LYS A 117 -7.37 -11.18 -14.13
CA LYS A 117 -7.90 -10.14 -15.03
C LYS A 117 -8.50 -8.93 -14.31
N ASN A 118 -8.79 -9.04 -13.01
CA ASN A 118 -9.27 -7.95 -12.19
C ASN A 118 -8.17 -6.97 -11.79
N ILE A 119 -6.91 -7.35 -11.95
CA ILE A 119 -5.76 -6.54 -11.53
C ILE A 119 -5.26 -5.71 -12.70
N LYS A 120 -5.11 -4.41 -12.45
CA LYS A 120 -4.34 -3.47 -13.27
C LYS A 120 -3.18 -2.94 -12.46
N PHE A 121 -1.99 -2.91 -13.05
CA PHE A 121 -0.78 -2.43 -12.39
C PHE A 121 -0.28 -1.15 -13.06
N LEU A 122 -0.12 -0.11 -12.24
CA LEU A 122 0.48 1.15 -12.63
C LEU A 122 1.77 1.34 -11.83
N PRO A 123 2.94 0.96 -12.38
CA PRO A 123 4.20 1.13 -11.68
C PRO A 123 4.51 2.62 -11.47
N ALA A 124 4.99 2.94 -10.27
CA ALA A 124 5.36 4.31 -9.89
C ALA A 124 6.65 4.32 -9.07
N HIS A 125 7.29 5.47 -9.02
CA HIS A 125 8.48 5.70 -8.21
C HIS A 125 8.47 7.14 -7.70
N PRO A 126 7.84 7.41 -6.55
CA PRO A 126 7.95 8.71 -5.93
C PRO A 126 9.41 8.93 -5.45
N ILE A 127 9.98 10.07 -5.83
CA ILE A 127 11.33 10.45 -5.40
C ILE A 127 11.19 11.16 -4.06
N ALA A 128 11.10 10.40 -2.99
CA ALA A 128 10.95 10.90 -1.64
C ALA A 128 11.49 9.89 -0.63
N GLY A 129 11.91 10.37 0.52
CA GLY A 129 12.38 9.53 1.60
C GLY A 129 13.18 10.31 2.63
N LEU A 130 13.44 9.67 3.74
CA LEU A 130 14.29 10.14 4.84
C LEU A 130 15.20 8.99 5.27
N GLU A 131 16.26 9.31 6.00
CA GLU A 131 17.12 8.31 6.63
C GLU A 131 16.44 7.60 7.82
N LYS A 132 15.32 8.16 8.31
CA LYS A 132 14.52 7.59 9.39
C LYS A 132 13.61 6.47 8.85
N SER A 133 13.27 5.52 9.71
CA SER A 133 12.38 4.41 9.43
C SER A 133 11.24 4.35 10.45
N GLY A 134 10.17 3.61 10.11
CA GLY A 134 9.03 3.39 10.97
C GLY A 134 7.88 4.35 10.77
N PRO A 135 6.65 3.93 11.15
CA PRO A 135 5.43 4.71 10.93
C PRO A 135 5.37 6.02 11.74
N GLU A 136 6.05 6.10 12.86
CA GLU A 136 6.13 7.30 13.69
C GLU A 136 6.85 8.47 13.01
N HIS A 137 7.71 8.19 12.05
CA HIS A 137 8.47 9.21 11.33
C HIS A 137 7.82 9.69 10.04
N GLY A 138 6.72 9.07 9.62
CA GLY A 138 5.99 9.49 8.44
C GLY A 138 5.29 10.85 8.61
N PHE A 139 5.05 11.54 7.52
CA PHE A 139 4.28 12.78 7.50
C PHE A 139 3.60 13.00 6.14
N SER A 140 2.47 13.68 6.18
CA SER A 140 1.60 13.82 5.01
C SER A 140 2.23 14.57 3.83
N LYS A 141 3.18 15.44 4.11
CA LYS A 141 3.83 16.28 3.09
C LYS A 141 5.13 15.70 2.53
N LEU A 142 5.44 14.45 2.84
CA LEU A 142 6.68 13.79 2.37
C LEU A 142 6.86 13.89 0.85
N PHE A 143 5.76 13.88 0.08
CA PHE A 143 5.76 13.92 -1.38
C PHE A 143 5.49 15.31 -1.97
N GLU A 144 5.37 16.32 -1.15
CA GLU A 144 5.22 17.71 -1.59
C GLU A 144 6.61 18.36 -1.73
N ASN A 145 6.87 18.96 -2.89
CA ASN A 145 8.10 19.74 -3.15
C ASN A 145 7.88 21.21 -2.81
#